data_edccfcb1027789a158126e7532d0e7ec
#
_entry.id   edccfcb1027789a158126e7532d0e7ec
#
_cell.length_a   1.000
_cell.length_b   1.000
_cell.length_c   1.000
_cell.angle_alpha   90.00
_cell.angle_beta   90.00
_cell.angle_gamma   90.00
#
_symmetry.space_group_name_H-M   'P 1'
#
loop_
_entity.id
_entity.type
_entity.pdbx_description
1 polymer ?
#
loop_
_entity_poly.entity_id
_entity_poly.type
_entity_poly.pdbx_seq_one_letter_code
_entity_poly.pdbx_strand_id
1 'polypeptide(L)'
;MGKRVYNILFNLHTVSGIVISVALYVIFFAGSFSFFRDEIVAWERNEQAQNADNLPNEIDRILKHLDSTYSLDGRDINLKTYYAERAIAVNLSASQDSLAPEKAKQAAFFYIDPVDLKEQSYVDAYSLGEFLYRLHFFAQIYYPVGYYLSGFVAFFFLFAIITGVLVHWKKIVSNFYTFRPWTKLKTLWTDAHTALGIIGLPFQFILAVTGAFFMLKALLVAPSVLALYNGDQNQLYEDLEFNKPTYAFAHDRLTNLPELDAYIKQTQSEWTDFNLNELTINNYADANMQITLNGQLDYATTFNGIGSIKFEPATGSTTILKDPYQPASYLDAVKNVTYRLHFGDYGGYFLRIISFILGIISCVVIISGVLIWLIAR
;
A
#
# COMPACT_ATOMS: atom_id res chain seq x y z
N MET A 1 18.57 -31.29 17.49
CA MET A 1 18.10 -31.64 16.14
C MET A 1 18.93 -32.78 15.60
N GLY A 2 18.31 -33.86 15.08
CA GLY A 2 19.01 -34.98 14.49
C GLY A 2 19.66 -34.61 13.15
N LYS A 3 20.74 -35.31 12.75
CA LYS A 3 21.51 -35.05 11.53
C LYS A 3 20.63 -35.09 10.26
N ARG A 4 19.64 -35.98 10.19
CA ARG A 4 18.70 -36.08 9.07
C ARG A 4 17.86 -34.83 8.92
N VAL A 5 17.25 -34.32 10.00
CA VAL A 5 16.41 -33.12 10.01
C VAL A 5 17.24 -31.90 9.63
N TYR A 6 18.47 -31.79 10.18
CA TYR A 6 19.39 -30.72 9.79
C TYR A 6 19.65 -30.69 8.28
N ASN A 7 19.98 -31.83 7.69
CA ASN A 7 20.27 -31.91 6.25
C ASN A 7 19.03 -31.55 5.41
N ILE A 8 17.83 -31.96 5.82
CA ILE A 8 16.58 -31.60 5.14
C ILE A 8 16.38 -30.07 5.17
N LEU A 9 16.46 -29.47 6.35
CA LEU A 9 16.27 -28.02 6.51
C LEU A 9 17.33 -27.22 5.76
N PHE A 10 18.59 -27.66 5.78
CA PHE A 10 19.69 -27.04 5.06
C PHE A 10 19.46 -27.08 3.54
N ASN A 11 19.05 -28.22 3.00
CA ASN A 11 18.74 -28.36 1.57
C ASN A 11 17.52 -27.52 1.19
N LEU A 12 16.47 -27.51 2.00
CA LEU A 12 15.28 -26.68 1.77
C LEU A 12 15.64 -25.21 1.76
N HIS A 13 16.41 -24.72 2.74
CA HIS A 13 16.90 -23.35 2.77
C HIS A 13 17.69 -23.00 1.52
N THR A 14 18.63 -23.85 1.11
CA THR A 14 19.49 -23.62 -0.05
C THR A 14 18.68 -23.58 -1.34
N VAL A 15 17.82 -24.58 -1.57
CA VAL A 15 17.04 -24.66 -2.81
C VAL A 15 16.04 -23.53 -2.92
N SER A 16 15.26 -23.26 -1.87
CA SER A 16 14.30 -22.14 -1.87
C SER A 16 15.02 -20.81 -2.08
N GLY A 17 16.12 -20.56 -1.35
CA GLY A 17 16.89 -19.33 -1.45
C GLY A 17 17.45 -19.09 -2.87
N ILE A 18 18.02 -20.13 -3.51
CA ILE A 18 18.57 -19.97 -4.87
C ILE A 18 17.46 -19.75 -5.91
N VAL A 19 16.36 -20.47 -5.83
CA VAL A 19 15.25 -20.32 -6.79
C VAL A 19 14.67 -18.92 -6.81
N ILE A 20 14.53 -18.29 -5.63
CA ILE A 20 13.94 -16.94 -5.53
C ILE A 20 14.97 -15.81 -5.61
N SER A 21 16.27 -16.11 -5.59
CA SER A 21 17.34 -15.11 -5.35
C SER A 21 17.29 -13.89 -6.25
N VAL A 22 17.10 -14.08 -7.56
CA VAL A 22 17.06 -12.97 -8.53
C VAL A 22 15.84 -12.08 -8.30
N ALA A 23 14.66 -12.70 -8.23
CA ALA A 23 13.41 -11.98 -8.01
C ALA A 23 13.40 -11.29 -6.64
N LEU A 24 13.87 -11.98 -5.59
CA LEU A 24 13.95 -11.43 -4.24
C LEU A 24 14.94 -10.25 -4.16
N TYR A 25 16.05 -10.32 -4.88
CA TYR A 25 16.99 -9.21 -4.96
C TYR A 25 16.35 -7.96 -5.57
N VAL A 26 15.62 -8.11 -6.69
CA VAL A 26 14.90 -7.00 -7.33
C VAL A 26 13.85 -6.41 -6.37
N ILE A 27 13.09 -7.26 -5.67
CA ILE A 27 12.10 -6.85 -4.68
C ILE A 27 12.75 -6.01 -3.57
N PHE A 28 13.83 -6.51 -2.94
CA PHE A 28 14.49 -5.77 -1.86
C PHE A 28 15.19 -4.50 -2.34
N PHE A 29 15.87 -4.56 -3.48
CA PHE A 29 16.54 -3.39 -4.05
C PHE A 29 15.53 -2.27 -4.35
N ALA A 30 14.52 -2.56 -5.16
CA ALA A 30 13.51 -1.58 -5.52
C ALA A 30 12.68 -1.12 -4.31
N GLY A 31 12.32 -2.06 -3.40
CA GLY A 31 11.61 -1.75 -2.18
C GLY A 31 12.39 -0.87 -1.21
N SER A 32 13.72 -1.00 -1.15
CA SER A 32 14.54 -0.12 -0.33
C SER A 32 14.42 1.34 -0.79
N PHE A 33 14.47 1.60 -2.09
CA PHE A 33 14.27 2.94 -2.64
C PHE A 33 12.83 3.44 -2.50
N SER A 34 11.85 2.54 -2.43
CA SER A 34 10.44 2.90 -2.25
C SER A 34 10.16 3.62 -0.93
N PHE A 35 11.00 3.46 0.10
CA PHE A 35 10.92 4.25 1.33
C PHE A 35 11.20 5.75 1.09
N PHE A 36 11.83 6.10 -0.02
CA PHE A 36 12.16 7.47 -0.41
C PHE A 36 11.50 7.86 -1.75
N ARG A 37 10.34 7.26 -2.04
CA ARG A 37 9.61 7.49 -3.30
C ARG A 37 9.35 8.96 -3.54
N ASP A 38 8.89 9.70 -2.52
CA ASP A 38 8.54 11.11 -2.63
C ASP A 38 9.76 12.00 -2.87
N GLU A 39 10.85 11.70 -2.17
CA GLU A 39 12.11 12.41 -2.34
C GLU A 39 12.70 12.16 -3.73
N ILE A 40 12.57 10.94 -4.26
CA ILE A 40 13.01 10.59 -5.62
C ILE A 40 12.17 11.35 -6.65
N VAL A 41 10.85 11.39 -6.50
CA VAL A 41 9.95 12.16 -7.37
C VAL A 41 10.27 13.65 -7.30
N ALA A 42 10.46 14.19 -6.11
CA ALA A 42 10.82 15.58 -5.90
C ALA A 42 12.16 15.95 -6.53
N TRP A 43 13.15 15.07 -6.37
CA TRP A 43 14.46 15.24 -6.99
C TRP A 43 14.37 15.21 -8.53
N GLU A 44 13.62 14.26 -9.10
CA GLU A 44 13.44 14.14 -10.55
C GLU A 44 12.78 15.39 -11.15
N ARG A 45 11.80 15.97 -10.43
CA ARG A 45 11.05 17.14 -10.87
C ARG A 45 11.68 18.48 -10.46
N ASN A 46 12.81 18.45 -9.77
CA ASN A 46 13.46 19.62 -9.18
C ASN A 46 12.51 20.45 -8.27
N GLU A 47 11.75 19.76 -7.45
CA GLU A 47 10.79 20.32 -6.50
C GLU A 47 11.20 20.02 -5.08
N GLN A 48 10.60 20.74 -4.11
CA GLN A 48 10.79 20.40 -2.70
C GLN A 48 9.88 19.25 -2.29
N ALA A 49 10.41 18.27 -1.54
CA ALA A 49 9.59 17.22 -0.97
C ALA A 49 8.63 17.83 0.07
N GLN A 50 7.34 17.77 -0.21
CA GLN A 50 6.27 18.22 0.68
C GLN A 50 5.39 17.02 1.03
N ASN A 51 4.95 16.93 2.26
CA ASN A 51 3.93 15.98 2.64
C ASN A 51 2.56 16.57 2.32
N ALA A 52 1.94 16.13 1.23
CA ALA A 52 0.59 16.51 0.87
C ALA A 52 -0.39 15.44 1.39
N ASP A 53 -0.46 15.31 2.73
CA ASP A 53 -1.29 14.27 3.36
C ASP A 53 -2.76 14.67 3.48
N ASN A 54 -3.11 15.91 3.14
CA ASN A 54 -4.46 16.45 3.25
C ASN A 54 -5.04 16.87 1.91
N LEU A 55 -6.33 16.66 1.73
CA LEU A 55 -7.09 17.31 0.66
C LEU A 55 -7.07 18.84 0.88
N PRO A 56 -6.99 19.62 -0.21
CA PRO A 56 -7.08 21.08 -0.10
C PRO A 56 -8.46 21.53 0.36
N ASN A 57 -8.51 22.70 0.99
CA ASN A 57 -9.77 23.31 1.44
C ASN A 57 -10.57 24.00 0.30
N GLU A 58 -10.18 23.81 -0.95
CA GLU A 58 -10.80 24.42 -2.14
C GLU A 58 -11.32 23.34 -3.10
N ILE A 59 -12.01 22.33 -2.57
CA ILE A 59 -12.53 21.22 -3.37
C ILE A 59 -13.62 21.69 -4.34
N ASP A 60 -14.46 22.64 -3.95
CA ASP A 60 -15.50 23.19 -4.82
C ASP A 60 -14.91 23.82 -6.09
N ARG A 61 -13.73 24.45 -6.00
CA ARG A 61 -13.00 24.98 -7.16
C ARG A 61 -12.56 23.86 -8.11
N ILE A 62 -12.06 22.77 -7.56
CA ILE A 62 -11.64 21.58 -8.34
C ILE A 62 -12.86 20.95 -9.01
N LEU A 63 -13.94 20.72 -8.28
CA LEU A 63 -15.16 20.15 -8.86
C LEU A 63 -15.78 21.01 -9.95
N LYS A 64 -15.77 22.35 -9.79
CA LYS A 64 -16.23 23.26 -10.82
C LYS A 64 -15.40 23.16 -12.11
N HIS A 65 -14.08 23.01 -11.97
CA HIS A 65 -13.19 22.78 -13.11
C HIS A 65 -13.52 21.43 -13.78
N LEU A 66 -13.62 20.37 -12.99
CA LEU A 66 -13.95 19.02 -13.49
C LEU A 66 -15.32 18.97 -14.16
N ASP A 67 -16.33 19.63 -13.61
CA ASP A 67 -17.68 19.65 -14.18
C ASP A 67 -17.70 20.33 -15.55
N SER A 68 -16.99 21.44 -15.69
CA SER A 68 -16.87 22.15 -16.98
C SER A 68 -16.25 21.27 -18.07
N THR A 69 -15.28 20.43 -17.69
CA THR A 69 -14.54 19.58 -18.63
C THR A 69 -15.23 18.25 -18.88
N TYR A 70 -15.67 17.55 -17.82
CA TYR A 70 -16.10 16.15 -17.88
C TYR A 70 -17.62 15.95 -17.73
N SER A 71 -18.37 16.96 -17.29
CA SER A 71 -19.80 16.84 -16.94
C SER A 71 -20.00 15.79 -15.84
N LEU A 72 -20.17 16.23 -14.61
CA LEU A 72 -20.13 15.35 -13.45
C LEU A 72 -21.48 14.73 -13.07
N ASP A 73 -22.59 15.23 -13.59
CA ASP A 73 -23.94 14.76 -13.27
C ASP A 73 -24.07 13.23 -13.38
N GLY A 74 -24.53 12.59 -12.32
CA GLY A 74 -24.74 11.14 -12.24
C GLY A 74 -23.48 10.29 -12.16
N ARG A 75 -22.30 10.90 -11.96
CA ARG A 75 -21.04 10.18 -11.78
C ARG A 75 -20.74 9.90 -10.31
N ASP A 76 -20.01 8.82 -10.07
CA ASP A 76 -19.23 8.66 -8.85
C ASP A 76 -17.88 9.33 -9.06
N ILE A 77 -17.46 10.13 -8.06
CA ILE A 77 -16.22 10.91 -8.06
C ILE A 77 -15.40 10.47 -6.84
N ASN A 78 -14.14 10.12 -7.06
CA ASN A 78 -13.20 9.87 -5.97
C ASN A 78 -11.99 10.78 -6.14
N LEU A 79 -11.74 11.63 -5.16
CA LEU A 79 -10.58 12.49 -5.04
C LEU A 79 -9.73 11.97 -3.89
N LYS A 80 -8.46 11.68 -4.17
CA LYS A 80 -7.54 11.16 -3.17
C LYS A 80 -6.19 11.85 -3.28
N THR A 81 -5.62 12.26 -2.14
CA THR A 81 -4.24 12.73 -2.11
C THR A 81 -3.29 11.57 -2.38
N TYR A 82 -2.41 11.79 -3.34
CA TYR A 82 -1.36 10.84 -3.69
C TYR A 82 -0.04 11.50 -3.35
N TYR A 83 0.51 11.16 -2.19
CA TYR A 83 1.61 11.89 -1.62
C TYR A 83 2.87 11.91 -2.50
N ALA A 84 3.12 10.87 -3.29
CA ALA A 84 4.27 10.80 -4.19
C ALA A 84 4.21 11.77 -5.37
N GLU A 85 3.04 12.09 -5.88
CA GLU A 85 2.86 12.98 -7.02
C GLU A 85 2.47 14.40 -6.60
N ARG A 86 2.20 14.66 -5.32
CA ARG A 86 1.71 15.94 -4.79
C ARG A 86 0.49 16.49 -5.50
N ALA A 87 -0.20 15.63 -6.17
CA ALA A 87 -1.39 15.90 -6.94
C ALA A 87 -2.56 15.12 -6.34
N ILE A 88 -3.75 15.52 -6.70
CA ILE A 88 -4.95 14.79 -6.34
C ILE A 88 -5.21 13.75 -7.43
N ALA A 89 -5.27 12.48 -7.06
CA ALA A 89 -5.75 11.44 -7.94
C ALA A 89 -7.26 11.58 -8.10
N VAL A 90 -7.72 11.76 -9.33
CA VAL A 90 -9.13 11.91 -9.72
C VAL A 90 -9.58 10.64 -10.41
N ASN A 91 -10.63 10.02 -9.89
CA ASN A 91 -11.29 8.90 -10.53
C ASN A 91 -12.77 9.24 -10.73
N LEU A 92 -13.20 9.25 -11.99
CA LEU A 92 -14.57 9.51 -12.40
C LEU A 92 -15.17 8.24 -12.98
N SER A 93 -16.31 7.76 -12.45
CA SER A 93 -17.07 6.70 -13.09
C SER A 93 -17.72 7.17 -14.40
N ALA A 94 -18.22 6.27 -15.21
CA ALA A 94 -19.24 6.64 -16.20
C ALA A 94 -20.48 7.17 -15.47
N SER A 95 -21.17 8.16 -16.07
CA SER A 95 -22.45 8.65 -15.52
C SER A 95 -23.51 7.56 -15.58
N GLN A 96 -24.31 7.47 -14.53
CA GLN A 96 -25.49 6.58 -14.46
C GLN A 96 -26.71 7.23 -15.17
N ASP A 97 -26.65 8.52 -15.48
CA ASP A 97 -27.68 9.19 -16.25
C ASP A 97 -27.59 8.81 -17.74
N SER A 98 -28.61 8.13 -18.25
CA SER A 98 -28.70 7.74 -19.65
C SER A 98 -28.75 8.93 -20.61
N LEU A 99 -29.18 10.10 -20.14
CA LEU A 99 -29.29 11.35 -20.89
C LEU A 99 -28.01 12.17 -20.83
N ALA A 100 -27.01 11.75 -20.07
CA ALA A 100 -25.75 12.44 -19.95
C ALA A 100 -25.01 12.57 -21.31
N PRO A 101 -24.25 13.66 -21.54
CA PRO A 101 -23.47 13.83 -22.76
C PRO A 101 -22.43 12.71 -22.90
N GLU A 102 -22.01 12.42 -24.15
CA GLU A 102 -21.08 11.33 -24.46
C GLU A 102 -19.77 11.40 -23.65
N LYS A 103 -19.27 12.61 -23.38
CA LYS A 103 -18.08 12.81 -22.54
C LYS A 103 -18.26 12.30 -21.10
N ALA A 104 -19.48 12.23 -20.60
CA ALA A 104 -19.79 11.73 -19.25
C ALA A 104 -19.98 10.21 -19.20
N LYS A 105 -20.14 9.52 -20.33
CA LYS A 105 -20.37 8.08 -20.42
C LYS A 105 -19.09 7.25 -20.33
N GLN A 106 -17.93 7.88 -20.27
CA GLN A 106 -16.63 7.19 -20.14
C GLN A 106 -16.02 7.48 -18.77
N ALA A 107 -15.50 6.44 -18.13
CA ALA A 107 -14.71 6.60 -16.92
C ALA A 107 -13.39 7.31 -17.25
N ALA A 108 -12.88 8.10 -16.29
CA ALA A 108 -11.61 8.81 -16.43
C ALA A 108 -10.76 8.65 -15.16
N PHE A 109 -9.45 8.53 -15.36
CA PHE A 109 -8.46 8.56 -14.29
C PHE A 109 -7.28 9.45 -14.69
N PHE A 110 -6.96 10.42 -13.85
CA PHE A 110 -5.85 11.36 -14.05
C PHE A 110 -5.46 12.00 -12.70
N TYR A 111 -4.39 12.76 -12.71
CA TYR A 111 -3.98 13.60 -11.58
C TYR A 111 -4.28 15.06 -11.87
N ILE A 112 -4.63 15.81 -10.84
CA ILE A 112 -4.83 17.26 -10.92
C ILE A 112 -4.00 17.96 -9.86
N ASP A 113 -3.26 18.99 -10.27
CA ASP A 113 -2.58 19.87 -9.34
C ASP A 113 -3.62 20.79 -8.67
N PRO A 114 -3.71 20.82 -7.33
CA PRO A 114 -4.71 21.64 -6.65
C PRO A 114 -4.47 23.15 -6.77
N VAL A 115 -3.26 23.58 -7.15
CA VAL A 115 -2.90 25.01 -7.23
C VAL A 115 -3.26 25.62 -8.56
N ASP A 116 -2.80 25.03 -9.66
CA ASP A 116 -3.00 25.55 -11.02
C ASP A 116 -4.08 24.80 -11.82
N LEU A 117 -4.66 23.73 -11.27
CA LEU A 117 -5.66 22.84 -11.86
C LEU A 117 -5.17 22.14 -13.15
N LYS A 118 -3.86 22.02 -13.29
CA LYS A 118 -3.28 21.31 -14.42
C LYS A 118 -3.51 19.81 -14.27
N GLU A 119 -4.09 19.22 -15.30
CA GLU A 119 -4.33 17.79 -15.39
C GLU A 119 -3.11 17.07 -15.99
N GLN A 120 -2.79 15.89 -15.44
CA GLN A 120 -1.74 15.02 -15.95
C GLN A 120 -2.28 13.60 -16.06
N SER A 121 -2.03 12.94 -17.18
CA SER A 121 -2.34 11.51 -17.30
C SER A 121 -1.42 10.69 -16.41
N TYR A 122 -1.83 9.45 -16.09
CA TYR A 122 -0.98 8.52 -15.35
C TYR A 122 0.39 8.33 -16.02
N VAL A 123 0.43 8.30 -17.36
CA VAL A 123 1.68 8.10 -18.11
C VAL A 123 2.59 9.30 -17.99
N ASP A 124 2.05 10.52 -18.07
CA ASP A 124 2.82 11.75 -17.97
C ASP A 124 3.35 11.99 -16.54
N ALA A 125 2.60 11.52 -15.54
CA ALA A 125 2.98 11.59 -14.14
C ALA A 125 3.96 10.46 -13.71
N TYR A 126 4.22 9.47 -14.58
CA TYR A 126 5.04 8.30 -14.24
C TYR A 126 6.50 8.68 -14.03
N SER A 127 6.97 8.54 -12.81
CA SER A 127 8.28 8.97 -12.33
C SER A 127 9.22 7.78 -12.05
N LEU A 128 10.51 8.07 -11.83
CA LEU A 128 11.47 7.07 -11.35
C LEU A 128 11.05 6.48 -9.99
N GLY A 129 10.53 7.32 -9.09
CA GLY A 129 10.00 6.87 -7.80
C GLY A 129 8.85 5.89 -7.96
N GLU A 130 7.91 6.17 -8.88
CA GLU A 130 6.79 5.28 -9.22
C GLU A 130 7.28 3.98 -9.88
N PHE A 131 8.25 4.09 -10.79
CA PHE A 131 8.86 2.91 -11.42
C PHE A 131 9.46 1.96 -10.39
N LEU A 132 10.29 2.47 -9.47
CA LEU A 132 10.92 1.66 -8.43
C LEU A 132 9.87 1.03 -7.49
N TYR A 133 8.88 1.82 -7.07
CA TYR A 133 7.78 1.32 -6.25
C TYR A 133 7.03 0.17 -6.95
N ARG A 134 6.69 0.31 -8.23
CA ARG A 134 6.01 -0.74 -8.99
C ARG A 134 6.88 -1.93 -9.32
N LEU A 135 8.19 -1.72 -9.52
CA LEU A 135 9.14 -2.81 -9.73
C LEU A 135 9.25 -3.71 -8.49
N HIS A 136 9.08 -3.15 -7.29
CA HIS A 136 9.11 -3.88 -6.04
C HIS A 136 8.11 -5.05 -5.98
N PHE A 137 6.96 -4.95 -6.64
CA PHE A 137 5.96 -6.02 -6.70
C PHE A 137 5.65 -6.49 -8.12
N PHE A 138 6.57 -6.26 -9.06
CA PHE A 138 6.50 -6.67 -10.46
C PHE A 138 5.26 -6.20 -11.22
N ALA A 139 4.78 -4.99 -10.93
CA ALA A 139 3.61 -4.42 -11.62
C ALA A 139 3.86 -4.11 -13.11
N GLN A 140 5.10 -4.20 -13.60
CA GLN A 140 5.44 -4.15 -15.01
C GLN A 140 5.08 -5.45 -15.75
N ILE A 141 4.89 -6.53 -15.02
CA ILE A 141 4.40 -7.79 -15.58
C ILE A 141 2.87 -7.75 -15.58
N TYR A 142 2.26 -8.30 -16.65
CA TYR A 142 0.80 -8.32 -16.80
C TYR A 142 0.08 -8.81 -15.53
N TYR A 143 -0.91 -8.05 -15.09
CA TYR A 143 -1.77 -8.42 -13.95
C TYR A 143 -2.61 -9.67 -14.28
N PRO A 144 -2.76 -10.66 -13.39
CA PRO A 144 -2.26 -10.70 -12.00
C PRO A 144 -0.91 -11.42 -11.83
N VAL A 145 -0.23 -11.79 -12.92
CA VAL A 145 0.96 -12.68 -12.90
C VAL A 145 2.09 -12.07 -12.07
N GLY A 146 2.44 -10.79 -12.29
CA GLY A 146 3.51 -10.12 -11.54
C GLY A 146 3.22 -10.06 -10.04
N TYR A 147 1.99 -9.76 -9.67
CA TYR A 147 1.54 -9.71 -8.27
C TYR A 147 1.67 -11.06 -7.57
N TYR A 148 1.15 -12.13 -8.19
CA TYR A 148 1.29 -13.47 -7.62
C TYR A 148 2.73 -13.93 -7.58
N LEU A 149 3.53 -13.62 -8.59
CA LEU A 149 4.96 -13.93 -8.59
C LEU A 149 5.66 -13.30 -7.39
N SER A 150 5.47 -12.00 -7.14
CA SER A 150 6.06 -11.32 -5.98
C SER A 150 5.56 -11.91 -4.66
N GLY A 151 4.28 -12.25 -4.57
CA GLY A 151 3.70 -12.91 -3.40
C GLY A 151 4.30 -14.28 -3.12
N PHE A 152 4.47 -15.12 -4.14
CA PHE A 152 5.13 -16.41 -3.99
C PHE A 152 6.61 -16.27 -3.62
N VAL A 153 7.32 -15.29 -4.18
CA VAL A 153 8.70 -14.99 -3.79
C VAL A 153 8.75 -14.62 -2.30
N ALA A 154 7.85 -13.76 -1.82
CA ALA A 154 7.77 -13.40 -0.40
C ALA A 154 7.42 -14.61 0.50
N PHE A 155 6.51 -15.48 0.06
CA PHE A 155 6.17 -16.71 0.77
C PHE A 155 7.35 -17.69 0.88
N PHE A 156 8.05 -17.95 -0.23
CA PHE A 156 9.24 -18.80 -0.20
C PHE A 156 10.40 -18.15 0.54
N PHE A 157 10.46 -16.82 0.58
CA PHE A 157 11.42 -16.11 1.43
C PHE A 157 11.12 -16.31 2.92
N LEU A 158 9.85 -16.21 3.33
CA LEU A 158 9.44 -16.55 4.69
C LEU A 158 9.86 -17.98 5.07
N PHE A 159 9.66 -18.92 4.16
CA PHE A 159 10.09 -20.30 4.36
C PHE A 159 11.62 -20.42 4.47
N ALA A 160 12.38 -19.68 3.64
CA ALA A 160 13.83 -19.63 3.74
C ALA A 160 14.30 -19.04 5.08
N ILE A 161 13.65 -17.98 5.58
CA ILE A 161 13.93 -17.40 6.90
C ILE A 161 13.74 -18.46 8.00
N ILE A 162 12.59 -19.12 8.04
CA ILE A 162 12.26 -20.11 9.06
C ILE A 162 13.29 -21.25 9.04
N THR A 163 13.58 -21.80 7.87
CA THR A 163 14.55 -22.90 7.72
C THR A 163 15.96 -22.45 8.08
N GLY A 164 16.37 -21.24 7.72
CA GLY A 164 17.66 -20.64 8.09
C GLY A 164 17.83 -20.49 9.60
N VAL A 165 16.82 -19.95 10.27
CA VAL A 165 16.81 -19.83 11.75
C VAL A 165 16.90 -21.21 12.40
N LEU A 166 16.14 -22.19 11.94
CA LEU A 166 16.18 -23.55 12.49
C LEU A 166 17.53 -24.23 12.30
N VAL A 167 18.18 -24.06 11.16
CA VAL A 167 19.54 -24.57 10.88
C VAL A 167 20.55 -23.99 11.86
N HIS A 168 20.45 -22.70 12.16
CA HIS A 168 21.40 -21.99 13.01
C HIS A 168 20.96 -21.86 14.49
N TRP A 169 19.82 -22.42 14.88
CA TRP A 169 19.17 -22.23 16.18
C TRP A 169 20.10 -22.29 17.38
N LYS A 170 20.99 -23.32 17.42
CA LYS A 170 21.92 -23.54 18.57
C LYS A 170 23.07 -22.53 18.62
N LYS A 171 23.36 -21.84 17.53
CA LYS A 171 24.52 -20.96 17.38
C LYS A 171 24.14 -19.53 16.95
N ILE A 172 22.86 -19.20 17.00
CA ILE A 172 22.38 -17.93 16.45
C ILE A 172 23.04 -16.73 17.13
N VAL A 173 23.16 -16.75 18.46
CA VAL A 173 23.81 -15.68 19.23
C VAL A 173 25.32 -15.63 18.97
N SER A 174 26.01 -16.77 18.97
CA SER A 174 27.46 -16.82 18.73
C SER A 174 27.80 -16.42 17.28
N ASN A 175 26.98 -16.82 16.31
CA ASN A 175 27.20 -16.50 14.92
C ASN A 175 26.98 -15.01 14.60
N PHE A 176 26.15 -14.32 15.39
CA PHE A 176 25.98 -12.87 15.28
C PHE A 176 27.31 -12.10 15.48
N TYR A 177 28.15 -12.55 16.41
CA TYR A 177 29.44 -11.92 16.72
C TYR A 177 30.59 -12.51 15.91
N THR A 178 30.36 -13.49 15.04
CA THR A 178 31.43 -14.18 14.31
C THR A 178 31.50 -13.61 12.90
N PHE A 179 32.22 -12.50 12.72
CA PHE A 179 32.57 -11.98 11.40
C PHE A 179 34.08 -11.87 11.27
N ARG A 180 34.66 -12.61 10.32
CA ARG A 180 36.10 -12.72 10.09
C ARG A 180 36.47 -12.18 8.73
N PRO A 181 36.81 -10.89 8.58
CA PRO A 181 37.03 -10.26 7.27
C PRO A 181 38.30 -10.75 6.54
N TRP A 182 39.27 -11.33 7.27
CA TRP A 182 40.56 -11.75 6.72
C TRP A 182 40.68 -13.27 6.58
N THR A 183 39.61 -13.94 6.13
CA THR A 183 39.58 -15.40 5.97
C THR A 183 39.38 -15.79 4.50
N LYS A 184 39.34 -17.13 4.22
CA LYS A 184 39.00 -17.64 2.89
C LYS A 184 37.63 -17.14 2.44
N LEU A 185 37.45 -16.85 1.16
CA LEU A 185 36.22 -16.28 0.58
C LEU A 185 34.94 -17.02 1.01
N LYS A 186 34.97 -18.35 1.05
CA LYS A 186 33.83 -19.14 1.51
C LYS A 186 33.45 -18.81 2.95
N THR A 187 34.42 -18.71 3.85
CA THR A 187 34.19 -18.38 5.25
C THR A 187 33.68 -16.94 5.40
N LEU A 188 34.30 -16.00 4.67
CA LEU A 188 33.91 -14.60 4.67
C LEU A 188 32.42 -14.45 4.28
N TRP A 189 32.00 -15.05 3.17
CA TRP A 189 30.60 -14.96 2.73
C TRP A 189 29.64 -15.71 3.64
N THR A 190 30.07 -16.83 4.25
CA THR A 190 29.24 -17.55 5.24
C THR A 190 29.03 -16.72 6.50
N ASP A 191 30.10 -16.10 7.02
CA ASP A 191 30.02 -15.23 8.18
C ASP A 191 29.15 -14.00 7.89
N ALA A 192 29.35 -13.35 6.73
CA ALA A 192 28.54 -12.22 6.30
C ALA A 192 27.05 -12.58 6.14
N HIS A 193 26.74 -13.69 5.46
CA HIS A 193 25.37 -14.17 5.28
C HIS A 193 24.68 -14.40 6.62
N THR A 194 25.37 -15.04 7.55
CA THR A 194 24.77 -15.38 8.85
C THR A 194 24.64 -14.14 9.74
N ALA A 195 25.69 -13.32 9.87
CA ALA A 195 25.66 -12.13 10.72
C ALA A 195 24.64 -11.10 10.23
N LEU A 196 24.68 -10.76 8.94
CA LEU A 196 23.75 -9.80 8.33
C LEU A 196 22.32 -10.35 8.26
N GLY A 197 22.17 -11.66 8.03
CA GLY A 197 20.88 -12.33 8.08
C GLY A 197 20.22 -12.23 9.46
N ILE A 198 21.02 -12.36 10.55
CA ILE A 198 20.51 -12.21 11.92
C ILE A 198 20.17 -10.73 12.23
N ILE A 199 21.01 -9.78 11.79
CA ILE A 199 20.75 -8.35 11.96
C ILE A 199 19.43 -7.96 11.27
N GLY A 200 19.24 -8.41 10.03
CA GLY A 200 18.04 -8.13 9.25
C GLY A 200 16.81 -8.96 9.62
N LEU A 201 16.93 -9.98 10.45
CA LEU A 201 15.91 -11.00 10.69
C LEU A 201 14.52 -10.45 11.05
N PRO A 202 14.36 -9.55 12.04
CA PRO A 202 13.04 -9.02 12.39
C PRO A 202 12.40 -8.28 11.21
N PHE A 203 13.16 -7.43 10.55
CA PHE A 203 12.73 -6.66 9.39
C PHE A 203 12.35 -7.58 8.21
N GLN A 204 13.23 -8.51 7.85
CA GLN A 204 13.01 -9.47 6.79
C GLN A 204 11.77 -10.34 7.05
N PHE A 205 11.57 -10.79 8.29
CA PHE A 205 10.40 -11.58 8.67
C PHE A 205 9.10 -10.78 8.50
N ILE A 206 9.05 -9.55 8.99
CA ILE A 206 7.89 -8.67 8.85
C ILE A 206 7.57 -8.45 7.37
N LEU A 207 8.57 -8.11 6.54
CA LEU A 207 8.36 -7.88 5.11
C LEU A 207 7.96 -9.14 4.35
N ALA A 208 8.49 -10.31 4.72
CA ALA A 208 8.10 -11.57 4.11
C ALA A 208 6.63 -11.92 4.41
N VAL A 209 6.19 -11.77 5.67
CA VAL A 209 4.80 -12.03 6.08
C VAL A 209 3.85 -11.05 5.41
N THR A 210 4.13 -9.76 5.52
CA THR A 210 3.24 -8.70 5.01
C THR A 210 3.21 -8.68 3.48
N GLY A 211 4.34 -8.88 2.80
CA GLY A 211 4.42 -8.96 1.35
C GLY A 211 3.66 -10.18 0.79
N ALA A 212 3.81 -11.35 1.41
CA ALA A 212 3.03 -12.52 1.05
C ALA A 212 1.53 -12.29 1.26
N PHE A 213 1.14 -11.67 2.38
CA PHE A 213 -0.26 -11.35 2.67
C PHE A 213 -0.85 -10.40 1.62
N PHE A 214 -0.17 -9.31 1.26
CA PHE A 214 -0.70 -8.34 0.31
C PHE A 214 -0.93 -8.93 -1.09
N MET A 215 0.01 -9.74 -1.55
CA MET A 215 0.00 -10.25 -2.92
C MET A 215 -0.78 -11.57 -3.06
N LEU A 216 -0.86 -12.38 -2.00
CA LEU A 216 -1.55 -13.68 -2.02
C LEU A 216 -2.90 -13.66 -1.28
N LYS A 217 -3.40 -12.51 -0.83
CA LYS A 217 -4.62 -12.44 0.00
C LYS A 217 -5.81 -13.20 -0.63
N ALA A 218 -6.00 -13.10 -1.94
CA ALA A 218 -7.07 -13.80 -2.63
C ALA A 218 -6.95 -15.33 -2.51
N LEU A 219 -5.72 -15.86 -2.57
CA LEU A 219 -5.45 -17.29 -2.37
C LEU A 219 -5.60 -17.69 -0.90
N LEU A 220 -5.17 -16.80 0.03
CA LEU A 220 -5.25 -17.07 1.47
C LEU A 220 -6.69 -17.09 1.97
N VAL A 221 -7.59 -16.29 1.41
CA VAL A 221 -9.00 -16.27 1.79
C VAL A 221 -9.85 -17.33 1.05
N ALA A 222 -9.36 -17.90 -0.06
CA ALA A 222 -10.11 -18.86 -0.86
C ALA A 222 -10.65 -20.08 -0.05
N PRO A 223 -9.89 -20.70 0.88
CA PRO A 223 -10.44 -21.77 1.71
C PRO A 223 -11.62 -21.30 2.58
N SER A 224 -11.57 -20.07 3.11
CA SER A 224 -12.67 -19.50 3.91
C SER A 224 -13.90 -19.22 3.05
N VAL A 225 -13.71 -18.72 1.81
CA VAL A 225 -14.80 -18.53 0.84
C VAL A 225 -15.52 -19.86 0.60
N LEU A 226 -14.78 -20.94 0.37
CA LEU A 226 -15.38 -22.25 0.12
C LEU A 226 -16.05 -22.85 1.37
N ALA A 227 -15.40 -22.75 2.53
CA ALA A 227 -15.85 -23.43 3.74
C ALA A 227 -16.96 -22.68 4.52
N LEU A 228 -16.93 -21.35 4.52
CA LEU A 228 -17.80 -20.51 5.35
C LEU A 228 -18.85 -19.75 4.54
N TYR A 229 -18.59 -19.48 3.27
CA TYR A 229 -19.44 -18.63 2.42
C TYR A 229 -19.98 -19.38 1.18
N ASN A 230 -19.92 -20.70 1.17
CA ASN A 230 -20.43 -21.55 0.07
C ASN A 230 -19.93 -21.13 -1.34
N GLY A 231 -18.73 -20.57 -1.41
CA GLY A 231 -18.14 -20.08 -2.66
C GLY A 231 -18.48 -18.62 -3.00
N ASP A 232 -19.28 -17.94 -2.19
CA ASP A 232 -19.60 -16.51 -2.40
C ASP A 232 -18.50 -15.61 -1.84
N GLN A 233 -17.62 -15.16 -2.75
CA GLN A 233 -16.54 -14.25 -2.43
C GLN A 233 -17.03 -12.83 -2.10
N ASN A 234 -18.16 -12.40 -2.68
CA ASN A 234 -18.68 -11.06 -2.45
C ASN A 234 -19.14 -10.90 -1.00
N GLN A 235 -19.83 -11.90 -0.46
CA GLN A 235 -20.26 -11.89 0.93
C GLN A 235 -19.06 -11.82 1.89
N LEU A 236 -17.98 -12.58 1.63
CA LEU A 236 -16.76 -12.43 2.43
C LEU A 236 -16.17 -11.02 2.33
N TYR A 237 -16.15 -10.42 1.13
CA TYR A 237 -15.59 -9.07 0.95
C TYR A 237 -16.45 -7.98 1.59
N GLU A 238 -17.77 -8.17 1.68
CA GLU A 238 -18.67 -7.32 2.46
C GLU A 238 -18.34 -7.41 3.95
N ASP A 239 -18.26 -8.62 4.50
CA ASP A 239 -17.90 -8.84 5.91
C ASP A 239 -16.51 -8.31 6.27
N LEU A 240 -15.56 -8.34 5.31
CA LEU A 240 -14.22 -7.78 5.46
C LEU A 240 -14.14 -6.29 5.13
N GLU A 241 -15.26 -5.63 4.82
CA GLU A 241 -15.32 -4.21 4.43
C GLU A 241 -14.36 -3.86 3.28
N PHE A 242 -14.19 -4.76 2.31
CA PHE A 242 -13.42 -4.50 1.09
C PHE A 242 -14.27 -3.94 -0.03
N ASN A 243 -15.58 -4.20 -0.01
CA ASN A 243 -16.49 -3.65 -0.99
C ASN A 243 -16.88 -2.23 -0.60
N LYS A 244 -16.84 -1.33 -1.57
CA LYS A 244 -17.38 0.03 -1.38
C LYS A 244 -18.92 -0.04 -1.47
N PRO A 245 -19.64 0.70 -0.63
CA PRO A 245 -21.10 0.76 -0.74
C PRO A 245 -21.50 1.34 -2.09
N THR A 246 -22.51 0.78 -2.71
CA THR A 246 -23.14 1.28 -3.93
C THR A 246 -24.50 1.90 -3.62
N TYR A 247 -24.80 3.00 -4.29
CA TYR A 247 -26.05 3.72 -4.07
C TYR A 247 -26.83 3.78 -5.38
N ALA A 248 -28.13 3.49 -5.31
CA ALA A 248 -28.99 3.55 -6.48
C ALA A 248 -29.11 4.99 -6.99
N PHE A 249 -29.06 5.18 -8.30
CA PHE A 249 -29.29 6.46 -8.94
C PHE A 249 -30.81 6.74 -8.95
N ALA A 250 -31.25 7.87 -8.37
CA ALA A 250 -32.67 8.16 -8.20
C ALA A 250 -33.32 8.72 -9.47
N HIS A 251 -32.55 9.17 -10.47
CA HIS A 251 -33.04 9.87 -11.67
C HIS A 251 -33.77 11.19 -11.37
N ASP A 252 -33.48 11.79 -10.23
CA ASP A 252 -34.02 13.08 -9.81
C ASP A 252 -32.88 14.00 -9.41
N ARG A 253 -32.94 15.26 -9.82
CA ARG A 253 -31.86 16.19 -9.55
C ARG A 253 -32.01 16.82 -8.18
N LEU A 254 -30.89 16.86 -7.43
CA LEU A 254 -30.83 17.58 -6.17
C LEU A 254 -31.11 19.06 -6.41
N THR A 255 -32.04 19.62 -5.64
CA THR A 255 -32.54 20.99 -5.82
C THR A 255 -31.42 22.04 -5.65
N ASN A 256 -30.54 21.82 -4.68
CA ASN A 256 -29.39 22.68 -4.40
C ASN A 256 -28.15 21.80 -4.19
N LEU A 257 -27.14 21.99 -5.02
CA LEU A 257 -25.83 21.37 -4.82
C LEU A 257 -25.17 22.00 -3.57
N PRO A 258 -24.72 21.19 -2.62
CA PRO A 258 -24.04 21.71 -1.44
C PRO A 258 -22.62 22.21 -1.79
N GLU A 259 -22.12 23.17 -1.02
CA GLU A 259 -20.70 23.49 -1.00
C GLU A 259 -19.92 22.40 -0.26
N LEU A 260 -19.03 21.69 -0.93
CA LEU A 260 -18.30 20.55 -0.34
C LEU A 260 -17.24 21.05 0.66
N ASP A 261 -16.68 22.23 0.45
CA ASP A 261 -15.77 22.87 1.40
C ASP A 261 -16.41 23.07 2.78
N ALA A 262 -17.75 23.19 2.86
CA ALA A 262 -18.46 23.25 4.14
C ALA A 262 -18.38 21.91 4.89
N TYR A 263 -18.53 20.78 4.22
CA TYR A 263 -18.40 19.45 4.84
C TYR A 263 -16.96 19.14 5.27
N ILE A 264 -15.97 19.60 4.50
CA ILE A 264 -14.56 19.49 4.88
C ILE A 264 -14.31 20.26 6.19
N LYS A 265 -14.74 21.52 6.25
CA LYS A 265 -14.61 22.35 7.45
C LYS A 265 -15.37 21.74 8.65
N GLN A 266 -16.56 21.21 8.42
CA GLN A 266 -17.33 20.52 9.47
C GLN A 266 -16.55 19.31 10.00
N THR A 267 -15.98 18.48 9.12
CA THR A 267 -15.18 17.31 9.52
C THR A 267 -13.93 17.71 10.28
N GLN A 268 -13.22 18.75 9.83
CA GLN A 268 -12.04 19.29 10.52
C GLN A 268 -12.37 19.92 11.88
N SER A 269 -13.57 20.44 12.05
CA SER A 269 -14.04 20.95 13.36
C SER A 269 -14.47 19.83 14.31
N GLU A 270 -14.98 18.70 13.78
CA GLU A 270 -15.33 17.52 14.55
C GLU A 270 -14.09 16.75 15.02
N TRP A 271 -13.09 16.63 14.14
CA TRP A 271 -11.88 15.88 14.38
C TRP A 271 -10.64 16.77 14.25
N THR A 272 -10.07 17.18 15.38
CA THR A 272 -8.79 17.90 15.42
C THR A 272 -7.64 16.95 15.09
N ASP A 273 -6.56 17.46 14.45
CA ASP A 273 -5.37 16.69 14.06
C ASP A 273 -5.66 15.51 13.11
N PHE A 274 -6.78 15.58 12.38
CA PHE A 274 -7.21 14.59 11.43
C PHE A 274 -6.82 14.96 10.00
N ASN A 275 -6.03 14.08 9.37
CA ASN A 275 -5.59 14.23 7.99
C ASN A 275 -6.66 13.68 7.04
N LEU A 276 -7.38 14.56 6.40
CA LEU A 276 -8.41 14.23 5.42
C LEU A 276 -7.76 13.96 4.08
N ASN A 277 -7.78 12.73 3.61
CA ASN A 277 -7.01 12.31 2.43
C ASN A 277 -7.85 11.74 1.28
N GLU A 278 -9.13 11.49 1.49
CA GLU A 278 -10.01 10.96 0.45
C GLU A 278 -11.42 11.52 0.56
N LEU A 279 -11.95 12.01 -0.56
CA LEU A 279 -13.34 12.38 -0.76
C LEU A 279 -13.95 11.44 -1.79
N THR A 280 -15.07 10.81 -1.46
CA THR A 280 -15.88 10.05 -2.38
C THR A 280 -17.27 10.68 -2.47
N ILE A 281 -17.71 10.95 -3.69
CA ILE A 281 -19.07 11.41 -3.98
C ILE A 281 -19.70 10.33 -4.84
N ASN A 282 -20.82 9.80 -4.41
CA ASN A 282 -21.62 8.90 -5.24
C ASN A 282 -22.82 9.66 -5.80
N ASN A 283 -23.17 9.37 -7.06
CA ASN A 283 -24.33 9.97 -7.74
C ASN A 283 -24.31 11.51 -7.69
N TYR A 284 -23.25 12.14 -8.18
CA TYR A 284 -23.12 13.59 -8.13
C TYR A 284 -24.34 14.29 -8.74
N ALA A 285 -24.89 15.28 -8.05
CA ALA A 285 -26.07 16.09 -8.38
C ALA A 285 -27.41 15.32 -8.41
N ASP A 286 -27.47 14.04 -8.08
CA ASP A 286 -28.71 13.26 -7.94
C ASP A 286 -29.32 13.43 -6.54
N ALA A 287 -30.63 13.26 -6.42
CA ALA A 287 -31.31 13.30 -5.12
C ALA A 287 -30.79 12.25 -4.13
N ASN A 288 -30.19 11.16 -4.62
CA ASN A 288 -29.49 10.16 -3.78
C ASN A 288 -27.97 10.34 -3.75
N MET A 289 -27.51 11.60 -3.86
CA MET A 289 -26.08 11.91 -3.71
C MET A 289 -25.59 11.58 -2.31
N GLN A 290 -24.46 10.89 -2.22
CA GLN A 290 -23.80 10.58 -0.95
C GLN A 290 -22.35 11.11 -1.00
N ILE A 291 -21.93 11.71 0.10
CA ILE A 291 -20.56 12.27 0.24
C ILE A 291 -19.92 11.55 1.41
N THR A 292 -18.76 10.94 1.16
CA THR A 292 -17.97 10.28 2.21
C THR A 292 -16.59 10.92 2.27
N LEU A 293 -16.20 11.39 3.45
CA LEU A 293 -14.88 11.90 3.75
C LEU A 293 -14.13 10.87 4.59
N ASN A 294 -12.95 10.48 4.11
CA ASN A 294 -12.08 9.53 4.78
C ASN A 294 -10.73 10.17 5.11
N GLY A 295 -10.15 9.74 6.21
CA GLY A 295 -8.84 10.20 6.64
C GLY A 295 -8.32 9.43 7.83
N GLN A 296 -7.31 9.99 8.47
CA GLN A 296 -6.62 9.33 9.58
C GLN A 296 -5.94 10.32 10.50
N LEU A 297 -5.75 9.95 11.76
CA LEU A 297 -4.86 10.65 12.68
C LEU A 297 -3.39 10.42 12.27
N ASP A 298 -2.49 11.26 12.76
CA ASP A 298 -1.05 11.08 12.52
C ASP A 298 -0.56 9.74 13.09
N TYR A 299 0.03 8.91 12.24
CA TYR A 299 0.57 7.60 12.63
C TYR A 299 1.72 7.66 13.62
N ALA A 300 2.40 8.80 13.76
CA ALA A 300 3.39 9.00 14.80
C ALA A 300 2.76 8.96 16.21
N THR A 301 1.48 9.28 16.32
CA THR A 301 0.74 9.31 17.58
C THR A 301 -0.11 8.07 17.81
N THR A 302 -0.64 7.46 16.74
CA THR A 302 -1.47 6.26 16.84
C THR A 302 -1.39 5.38 15.60
N PHE A 303 -1.31 4.05 15.79
CA PHE A 303 -1.39 3.07 14.69
C PHE A 303 -2.79 2.92 14.11
N ASN A 304 -3.81 3.22 14.91
CA ASN A 304 -5.21 3.26 14.52
C ASN A 304 -5.63 4.74 14.52
N GLY A 305 -6.79 5.04 14.05
CA GLY A 305 -7.25 6.43 13.97
C GLY A 305 -7.78 6.75 12.59
N ILE A 306 -8.26 5.70 11.89
CA ILE A 306 -9.01 5.85 10.65
C ILE A 306 -10.37 6.45 11.01
N GLY A 307 -10.72 7.54 10.33
CA GLY A 307 -12.01 8.19 10.42
C GLY A 307 -12.74 8.13 9.07
N SER A 308 -14.07 7.97 9.14
CA SER A 308 -14.94 8.05 7.98
C SER A 308 -16.28 8.67 8.38
N ILE A 309 -16.66 9.73 7.69
CA ILE A 309 -17.92 10.44 7.91
C ILE A 309 -18.67 10.55 6.59
N LYS A 310 -19.98 10.25 6.65
CA LYS A 310 -20.88 10.31 5.49
C LYS A 310 -21.91 11.42 5.68
N PHE A 311 -22.13 12.15 4.61
CA PHE A 311 -23.15 13.19 4.50
C PHE A 311 -24.14 12.83 3.39
N GLU A 312 -25.42 13.11 3.66
CA GLU A 312 -26.54 12.94 2.72
C GLU A 312 -27.17 14.30 2.43
N PRO A 313 -26.80 14.97 1.34
CA PRO A 313 -27.24 16.35 1.08
C PRO A 313 -28.77 16.52 1.01
N ALA A 314 -29.49 15.53 0.47
CA ALA A 314 -30.93 15.60 0.33
C ALA A 314 -31.68 15.65 1.66
N THR A 315 -31.15 14.97 2.68
CA THR A 315 -31.78 14.89 4.03
C THR A 315 -31.08 15.80 5.04
N GLY A 316 -29.87 16.29 4.72
CA GLY A 316 -28.99 17.00 5.66
C GLY A 316 -28.42 16.07 6.76
N SER A 317 -28.54 14.76 6.62
CA SER A 317 -28.07 13.82 7.62
C SER A 317 -26.56 13.66 7.58
N THR A 318 -25.96 13.48 8.76
CA THR A 318 -24.53 13.19 8.94
C THR A 318 -24.39 11.91 9.74
N THR A 319 -23.56 10.98 9.26
CA THR A 319 -23.33 9.69 9.92
C THR A 319 -21.82 9.47 10.07
N ILE A 320 -21.34 9.32 11.30
CA ILE A 320 -19.98 8.87 11.57
C ILE A 320 -19.94 7.36 11.33
N LEU A 321 -19.25 6.93 10.30
CA LEU A 321 -19.06 5.52 9.97
C LEU A 321 -17.93 4.90 10.79
N LYS A 322 -16.83 5.66 10.97
CA LYS A 322 -15.69 5.29 11.82
C LYS A 322 -15.21 6.55 12.55
N ASP A 323 -15.16 6.48 13.87
CA ASP A 323 -14.63 7.56 14.70
C ASP A 323 -13.13 7.32 14.94
N PRO A 324 -12.23 8.24 14.54
CA PRO A 324 -10.79 8.05 14.66
C PRO A 324 -10.29 8.00 16.11
N TYR A 325 -11.07 8.50 17.08
CA TYR A 325 -10.73 8.51 18.50
C TYR A 325 -11.26 7.28 19.27
N GLN A 326 -12.13 6.49 18.65
CA GLN A 326 -12.64 5.28 19.26
C GLN A 326 -11.70 4.09 18.98
N PRO A 327 -11.71 3.05 19.83
CA PRO A 327 -10.97 1.83 19.57
C PRO A 327 -11.34 1.24 18.20
N ALA A 328 -10.32 0.97 17.41
CA ALA A 328 -10.52 0.34 16.10
C ALA A 328 -11.14 -1.05 16.24
N SER A 329 -11.94 -1.45 15.26
CA SER A 329 -12.39 -2.83 15.14
C SER A 329 -11.18 -3.77 15.03
N TYR A 330 -11.34 -5.04 15.39
CA TYR A 330 -10.25 -6.02 15.20
C TYR A 330 -9.77 -6.07 13.75
N LEU A 331 -10.69 -5.97 12.81
CA LEU A 331 -10.40 -5.97 11.38
C LEU A 331 -9.55 -4.75 10.96
N ASP A 332 -9.94 -3.55 11.38
CA ASP A 332 -9.20 -2.32 11.08
C ASP A 332 -7.82 -2.33 11.75
N ALA A 333 -7.74 -2.81 12.99
CA ALA A 333 -6.48 -2.93 13.70
C ALA A 333 -5.49 -3.86 12.96
N VAL A 334 -5.94 -5.04 12.51
CA VAL A 334 -5.10 -5.98 11.74
C VAL A 334 -4.68 -5.40 10.41
N LYS A 335 -5.61 -4.77 9.68
CA LYS A 335 -5.32 -4.08 8.41
C LYS A 335 -4.24 -3.01 8.64
N ASN A 336 -4.47 -2.11 9.59
CA ASN A 336 -3.55 -0.99 9.88
C ASN A 336 -2.16 -1.46 10.28
N VAL A 337 -2.06 -2.37 11.25
CA VAL A 337 -0.77 -2.88 11.71
C VAL A 337 0.00 -3.52 10.54
N THR A 338 -0.67 -4.29 9.69
CA THR A 338 -0.05 -4.93 8.53
C THR A 338 0.53 -3.90 7.56
N TYR A 339 -0.25 -2.84 7.23
CA TYR A 339 0.20 -1.77 6.36
C TYR A 339 1.33 -0.95 7.01
N ARG A 340 1.16 -0.52 8.27
CA ARG A 340 2.18 0.31 8.98
C ARG A 340 3.52 -0.40 9.10
N LEU A 341 3.51 -1.69 9.46
CA LEU A 341 4.75 -2.48 9.57
C LEU A 341 5.44 -2.67 8.21
N HIS A 342 4.70 -2.76 7.12
CA HIS A 342 5.28 -2.90 5.79
C HIS A 342 5.85 -1.59 5.26
N PHE A 343 5.08 -0.51 5.37
CA PHE A 343 5.46 0.79 4.82
C PHE A 343 6.46 1.56 5.70
N GLY A 344 6.49 1.28 7.01
CA GLY A 344 7.43 1.94 7.94
C GLY A 344 7.21 3.45 8.08
N ASP A 345 6.01 3.94 7.81
CA ASP A 345 5.66 5.36 7.75
C ASP A 345 5.41 6.01 9.12
N TYR A 346 5.26 5.21 10.18
CA TYR A 346 4.99 5.66 11.55
C TYR A 346 6.20 6.21 12.31
N GLY A 347 7.42 5.97 11.85
CA GLY A 347 8.66 6.38 12.53
C GLY A 347 9.41 7.50 11.83
N GLY A 348 8.77 8.21 10.90
CA GLY A 348 9.36 9.32 10.17
C GLY A 348 10.63 8.95 9.41
N TYR A 349 11.49 9.93 9.14
CA TYR A 349 12.73 9.72 8.39
C TYR A 349 13.71 8.76 9.06
N PHE A 350 13.75 8.72 10.38
CA PHE A 350 14.65 7.84 11.12
C PHE A 350 14.36 6.36 10.80
N LEU A 351 13.10 5.96 10.89
CA LEU A 351 12.71 4.58 10.57
C LEU A 351 12.87 4.27 9.08
N ARG A 352 12.58 5.23 8.19
CA ARG A 352 12.77 5.08 6.74
C ARG A 352 14.23 4.85 6.39
N ILE A 353 15.19 5.58 7.00
CA ILE A 353 16.63 5.37 6.81
C ILE A 353 17.05 3.99 7.31
N ILE A 354 16.61 3.58 8.50
CA ILE A 354 16.91 2.24 9.04
C ILE A 354 16.35 1.16 8.10
N SER A 355 15.11 1.31 7.63
CA SER A 355 14.47 0.35 6.73
C SER A 355 15.20 0.26 5.39
N PHE A 356 15.65 1.37 4.84
CA PHE A 356 16.50 1.41 3.65
C PHE A 356 17.80 0.62 3.86
N ILE A 357 18.52 0.89 4.95
CA ILE A 357 19.78 0.21 5.28
C ILE A 357 19.53 -1.30 5.43
N LEU A 358 18.48 -1.72 6.15
CA LEU A 358 18.13 -3.12 6.32
C LEU A 358 17.69 -3.79 5.01
N GLY A 359 17.05 -3.04 4.11
CA GLY A 359 16.74 -3.51 2.77
C GLY A 359 18.00 -3.77 1.93
N ILE A 360 18.97 -2.84 1.96
CA ILE A 360 20.27 -3.04 1.29
C ILE A 360 21.07 -4.19 1.94
N ILE A 361 21.04 -4.32 3.26
CA ILE A 361 21.61 -5.48 3.97
C ILE A 361 20.98 -6.78 3.45
N SER A 362 19.66 -6.81 3.24
CA SER A 362 18.98 -7.97 2.68
C SER A 362 19.46 -8.31 1.26
N CYS A 363 19.74 -7.31 0.43
CA CYS A 363 20.39 -7.52 -0.88
C CYS A 363 21.77 -8.20 -0.73
N VAL A 364 22.57 -7.77 0.23
CA VAL A 364 23.87 -8.39 0.51
C VAL A 364 23.72 -9.83 1.03
N VAL A 365 22.73 -10.10 1.87
CA VAL A 365 22.41 -11.46 2.33
C VAL A 365 22.05 -12.36 1.17
N ILE A 366 21.25 -11.89 0.21
CA ILE A 366 20.88 -12.68 -0.98
C ILE A 366 22.11 -12.98 -1.82
N ILE A 367 22.93 -11.96 -2.14
CA ILE A 367 24.15 -12.13 -2.93
C ILE A 367 25.13 -13.10 -2.24
N SER A 368 25.35 -12.94 -0.94
CA SER A 368 26.25 -13.82 -0.17
C SER A 368 25.77 -15.27 -0.19
N GLY A 369 24.46 -15.52 -0.11
CA GLY A 369 23.86 -16.85 -0.23
C GLY A 369 24.17 -17.50 -1.59
N VAL A 370 24.02 -16.75 -2.68
CA VAL A 370 24.35 -17.20 -4.03
C VAL A 370 25.85 -17.51 -4.17
N LEU A 371 26.73 -16.63 -3.63
CA LEU A 371 28.18 -16.81 -3.67
C LEU A 371 28.63 -18.04 -2.87
N ILE A 372 28.07 -18.29 -1.69
CA ILE A 372 28.34 -19.50 -0.90
C ILE A 372 27.99 -20.74 -1.71
N TRP A 373 26.84 -20.75 -2.37
CA TRP A 373 26.39 -21.87 -3.18
C TRP A 373 27.29 -22.12 -4.40
N LEU A 374 27.74 -21.06 -5.09
CA LEU A 374 28.68 -21.16 -6.22
C LEU A 374 30.04 -21.69 -5.80
N ILE A 375 30.58 -21.23 -4.65
CA ILE A 375 31.90 -21.65 -4.15
C ILE A 375 31.86 -23.10 -3.61
N ALA A 376 30.70 -23.61 -3.26
CA ALA A 376 30.52 -24.96 -2.74
C ALA A 376 30.40 -26.04 -3.85
N ARG A 377 30.22 -25.63 -5.08
CA ARG A 377 30.21 -26.50 -6.29
C ARG A 377 31.58 -26.59 -6.93
#